data_4a7724bff03f1ec9caef774c3473eafb
#
_entry.id   4a7724bff03f1ec9caef774c3473eafb
#
_cell.length_a   1.000
_cell.length_b   1.000
_cell.length_c   1.000
_cell.angle_alpha   90.00
_cell.angle_beta   90.00
_cell.angle_gamma   90.00
#
_symmetry.space_group_name_H-M   'P 1'
#
loop_
_entity.id
_entity.type
_entity.pdbx_description
1 polymer ?
#
loop_
_entity_poly.entity_id
_entity_poly.type
_entity_poly.pdbx_seq_one_letter_code
_entity_poly.pdbx_strand_id
1 'polypeptide(L)' 'EPTAAISVRQVAEVLDLIKRLKDQGIAVLLISHRMPDIFEVCEKLVVLRRGEKVCEKMIKDSSTEEATGLITGAIDRA' A
#
# COMPACT_ATOMS: atom_id res chain seq x y z
N GLU A 1 -1.22 10.71 -1.96
CA GLU A 1 -1.82 9.89 -0.90
C GLU A 1 -3.32 10.14 -0.82
N PRO A 2 -4.12 9.36 -1.56
CA PRO A 2 -5.55 9.68 -1.76
C PRO A 2 -6.41 9.56 -0.48
N THR A 3 -5.89 8.92 0.57
CA THR A 3 -6.64 8.74 1.81
C THR A 3 -6.23 9.72 2.91
N ALA A 4 -5.30 10.64 2.62
CA ALA A 4 -4.83 11.60 3.61
C ALA A 4 -5.92 12.64 3.92
N ALA A 5 -6.07 12.97 5.21
CA ALA A 5 -6.96 14.03 5.69
C ALA A 5 -8.44 13.85 5.32
N ILE A 6 -8.91 12.62 5.10
CA ILE A 6 -10.32 12.34 4.82
C ILE A 6 -10.91 11.39 5.87
N SER A 7 -12.24 11.33 5.93
CA SER A 7 -12.95 10.50 6.90
C SER A 7 -12.86 9.01 6.57
N VAL A 8 -13.14 8.15 7.54
CA VAL A 8 -13.18 6.70 7.36
C VAL A 8 -14.14 6.32 6.22
N ARG A 9 -15.28 6.97 6.12
CA ARG A 9 -16.26 6.73 5.06
C ARG A 9 -15.69 7.07 3.69
N GLN A 10 -15.01 8.22 3.58
CA GLN A 10 -14.41 8.64 2.32
C GLN A 10 -13.24 7.73 1.92
N VAL A 11 -12.47 7.24 2.89
CA VAL A 11 -11.43 6.25 2.63
C VAL A 11 -12.04 5.01 2.00
N ALA A 12 -13.14 4.49 2.56
CA ALA A 12 -13.82 3.32 2.00
C ALA A 12 -14.27 3.56 0.56
N GLU A 13 -14.78 4.75 0.27
CA GLU A 13 -15.21 5.11 -1.10
C GLU A 13 -14.03 5.14 -2.07
N VAL A 14 -12.87 5.68 -1.63
CA VAL A 14 -11.65 5.70 -2.46
C VAL A 14 -11.17 4.27 -2.73
N LEU A 15 -11.15 3.41 -1.72
CA LEU A 15 -10.71 2.03 -1.89
C LEU A 15 -11.64 1.25 -2.83
N ASP A 16 -12.95 1.48 -2.74
CA ASP A 16 -13.92 0.87 -3.66
C ASP A 16 -13.67 1.34 -5.10
N LEU A 17 -13.37 2.61 -5.29
CA LEU A 17 -13.04 3.13 -6.62
C LEU A 17 -11.79 2.45 -7.19
N ILE A 18 -10.75 2.29 -6.38
CA ILE A 18 -9.53 1.61 -6.80
C ILE A 18 -9.84 0.18 -7.25
N LYS A 19 -10.64 -0.56 -6.48
CA LYS A 19 -11.04 -1.93 -6.83
C LYS A 19 -11.77 -1.98 -8.16
N ARG A 20 -12.68 -1.03 -8.40
CA ARG A 20 -13.42 -0.97 -9.66
C ARG A 20 -12.52 -0.69 -10.85
N LEU A 21 -11.55 0.22 -10.69
CA LEU A 21 -10.57 0.53 -11.75
C LEU A 21 -9.72 -0.71 -12.08
N LYS A 22 -9.28 -1.44 -11.07
CA LYS A 22 -8.52 -2.69 -11.26
C LYS A 22 -9.34 -3.73 -12.00
N ASP A 23 -10.61 -3.88 -11.66
CA ASP A 23 -11.51 -4.81 -12.34
C ASP A 23 -11.71 -4.48 -13.81
N GLN A 24 -11.52 -3.22 -14.18
CA GLN A 24 -11.57 -2.77 -15.58
C GLN A 24 -10.23 -2.89 -16.30
N GLY A 25 -9.23 -3.47 -15.66
CA GLY A 25 -7.90 -3.64 -16.26
C GLY A 25 -7.03 -2.39 -16.21
N ILE A 26 -7.39 -1.39 -15.40
CA ILE A 26 -6.63 -0.16 -15.27
C ILE A 26 -5.54 -0.35 -14.21
N ALA A 27 -4.31 0.00 -14.56
CA ALA A 27 -3.19 -0.01 -13.61
C ALA A 27 -3.34 1.17 -12.64
N VAL A 28 -3.22 0.91 -11.34
CA VAL A 28 -3.34 1.93 -10.30
C VAL A 28 -2.09 1.92 -9.44
N LEU A 29 -1.49 3.08 -9.24
CA LEU A 29 -0.38 3.28 -8.30
C LEU A 29 -0.91 4.00 -7.06
N LEU A 30 -0.84 3.33 -5.92
CA LEU A 30 -1.25 3.90 -4.64
C LEU A 30 -0.02 4.21 -3.79
N ILE A 31 0.09 5.45 -3.33
CA ILE A 31 1.13 5.86 -2.41
C ILE A 31 0.46 6.16 -1.07
N SER A 32 0.82 5.42 -0.04
CA SER A 32 0.22 5.56 1.28
C SER A 32 1.12 4.93 2.35
N HIS A 33 0.93 5.33 3.60
CA HIS A 33 1.55 4.69 4.75
C HIS A 33 0.52 3.90 5.57
N ARG A 34 -0.72 3.81 5.10
CA ARG A 34 -1.80 3.10 5.79
C ARG A 34 -1.83 1.65 5.33
N MET A 35 -1.20 0.78 6.10
CA MET A 35 -1.06 -0.62 5.73
C MET A 35 -2.39 -1.36 5.54
N PRO A 36 -3.43 -1.14 6.37
CA PRO A 36 -4.71 -1.81 6.12
C PRO A 36 -5.27 -1.52 4.72
N ASP A 37 -5.15 -0.27 4.24
CA ASP A 37 -5.64 0.11 2.92
C ASP A 37 -4.84 -0.57 1.82
N ILE A 38 -3.52 -0.54 1.93
CA ILE A 38 -2.62 -1.14 0.96
C ILE A 38 -2.87 -2.64 0.85
N PHE A 39 -2.98 -3.33 1.98
CA PHE A 39 -3.19 -4.78 1.99
C PHE A 39 -4.61 -5.17 1.53
N GLU A 40 -5.56 -4.22 1.55
CA GLU A 40 -6.91 -4.48 1.05
C GLU A 40 -6.99 -4.42 -0.47
N VAL A 41 -6.32 -3.46 -1.12
CA VAL A 41 -6.54 -3.17 -2.54
C VAL A 41 -5.35 -3.41 -3.45
N CYS A 42 -4.14 -3.50 -2.93
CA CYS A 42 -2.94 -3.66 -3.75
C CYS A 42 -2.60 -5.14 -3.94
N GLU A 43 -1.90 -5.43 -5.03
CA GLU A 43 -1.38 -6.77 -5.32
C GLU A 43 0.11 -6.85 -5.07
N LYS A 44 0.82 -5.73 -5.19
CA LYS A 44 2.26 -5.63 -5.08
C LYS A 44 2.64 -4.47 -4.18
N LEU A 45 3.67 -4.68 -3.37
CA LEU A 45 4.19 -3.70 -2.45
C LEU A 45 5.62 -3.32 -2.83
N VAL A 46 5.89 -2.03 -2.88
CA VAL A 46 7.26 -1.51 -3.01
C VAL A 46 7.49 -0.56 -1.85
N VAL A 47 8.54 -0.79 -1.07
CA VAL A 47 8.90 0.09 0.04
C VAL A 47 10.15 0.87 -0.31
N LEU A 48 10.04 2.19 -0.19
CA LEU A 48 11.17 3.11 -0.36
C LEU A 48 11.53 3.70 0.98
N ARG A 49 12.82 3.80 1.24
CA ARG A 49 13.34 4.43 2.45
C ARG A 49 14.58 5.23 2.10
N ARG A 50 14.54 6.54 2.37
CA ARG A 50 15.63 7.47 2.04
C ARG A 50 16.03 7.40 0.56
N GLY A 51 15.04 7.29 -0.32
CA GLY A 51 15.26 7.24 -1.75
C GLY A 51 15.73 5.88 -2.29
N GLU A 52 15.83 4.85 -1.45
CA GLU A 52 16.23 3.51 -1.86
C GLU A 52 15.08 2.52 -1.77
N LYS A 53 15.00 1.64 -2.76
CA LYS A 53 14.04 0.54 -2.73
C LYS A 53 14.59 -0.56 -1.82
N VAL A 54 13.92 -0.78 -0.69
CA VAL A 54 14.33 -1.80 0.29
C VAL A 54 13.50 -3.07 0.21
N CYS A 55 12.36 -3.03 -0.51
CA CYS A 55 11.50 -4.20 -0.66
C CYS A 55 10.67 -4.08 -1.93
N GLU A 56 10.48 -5.20 -2.61
CA GLU A 56 9.49 -5.35 -3.67
C GLU A 56 8.94 -6.77 -3.57
N LYS A 57 7.67 -6.88 -3.16
CA LYS A 57 7.02 -8.17 -2.92
C LYS A 57 5.56 -8.14 -3.35
N MET A 58 5.01 -9.30 -3.64
CA MET A 58 3.56 -9.44 -3.73
C MET A 58 2.96 -9.31 -2.33
N ILE A 59 1.79 -8.70 -2.24
CA ILE A 59 1.10 -8.50 -0.95
C ILE A 59 0.88 -9.85 -0.25
N LYS A 60 0.53 -10.89 -1.00
CA LYS A 60 0.28 -12.23 -0.43
C LYS A 60 1.51 -12.85 0.24
N ASP A 61 2.71 -12.37 -0.09
CA ASP A 61 3.97 -12.88 0.45
C ASP A 61 4.51 -12.00 1.58
N SER A 62 3.74 -11.02 2.04
CA SER A 62 4.15 -10.08 3.07
C SER A 62 3.08 -9.97 4.16
N SER A 63 3.36 -9.16 5.17
CA SER A 63 2.43 -8.87 6.25
C SER A 63 2.48 -7.39 6.60
N THR A 64 1.46 -6.91 7.31
CA THR A 64 1.43 -5.53 7.78
C THR A 64 2.61 -5.24 8.70
N GLU A 65 3.00 -6.21 9.53
CA GLU A 65 4.15 -6.10 10.44
C GLU A 65 5.45 -5.96 9.66
N GLU A 66 5.66 -6.79 8.64
CA GLU A 66 6.85 -6.72 7.80
C GLU A 66 6.92 -5.38 7.06
N ALA A 67 5.82 -4.95 6.44
CA ALA A 67 5.77 -3.69 5.72
C ALA A 67 6.07 -2.51 6.65
N THR A 68 5.45 -2.47 7.83
CA THR A 68 5.70 -1.43 8.82
C THR A 68 7.16 -1.43 9.26
N GLY A 69 7.74 -2.60 9.51
CA GLY A 69 9.15 -2.74 9.89
C GLY A 69 10.10 -2.21 8.81
N LEU A 70 9.79 -2.48 7.55
CA LEU A 70 10.58 -1.98 6.43
C LEU A 70 10.48 -0.46 6.27
N ILE A 71 9.29 0.10 6.46
CA ILE A 71 9.07 1.54 6.38
C ILE A 71 9.83 2.27 7.49
N THR A 72 9.78 1.77 8.72
CA THR A 72 10.40 2.41 9.88
C THR A 72 11.90 2.13 9.99
N GLY A 73 12.41 1.12 9.28
CA GLY A 73 13.80 0.71 9.40
C GLY A 73 14.07 -0.34 10.48
N ALA A 74 13.03 -0.82 11.17
CA ALA A 74 13.16 -1.92 12.13
C ALA A 74 13.60 -3.20 11.43
N ILE A 75 13.19 -3.38 10.17
CA ILE A 75 13.68 -4.41 9.27
C ILE A 75 14.47 -3.69 8.18
N ASP A 76 15.71 -4.09 7.93
CA ASP A 76 16.57 -3.37 7.00
C ASP A 76 16.16 -3.60 5.55
N ARG A 77 16.02 -4.85 5.13
CA ARG A 77 15.61 -5.23 3.77
C ARG A 77 14.83 -6.53 3.79
N ALA A 78 14.09 -6.75 2.73
CA ALA A 78 13.40 -8.01 2.49
C ALA A 78 13.53 -8.48 1.06
#